data_838d5c4595a2e34238b5756a7fe36cfb
#
_entry.id   838d5c4595a2e34238b5756a7fe36cfb
#
_cell.length_a   1.000
_cell.length_b   1.000
_cell.length_c   1.000
_cell.angle_alpha   90.00
_cell.angle_beta   90.00
_cell.angle_gamma   90.00
#
_symmetry.space_group_name_H-M   'P 1'
#
loop_
_entity.id
_entity.type
_entity.pdbx_description
1 polymer ?
#
loop_
_entity_poly.entity_id
_entity_poly.type
_entity_poly.pdbx_seq_one_letter_code
_entity_poly.pdbx_strand_id
1 'polypeptide(L)'
;MWGDIDRKFVNSYSDASVNTLTQQFTADIRTFKLDFGAQYTAKLSAKENITLGVTFSPAHKIGGHPELKKILTNSQTSVSDTTSYGGGFDLSLPNTFGVGVMWSHNDKLKLGADYTLQQWANVQFPTFETVSGASTFALRDNQFSDRHKITLGGEYCPSAFSRKFFNRIHYRAGVSYATPYIKVNGNDGPTEISASVGFGVPIINVFNNRSFLNVSAQWAHSSAKNFISENVFRISVGLTFNELWFSKWKLE
;
A
#
# COMPACT_ATOMS: atom_id res chain seq x y z
N MET A 1 8.71 -12.30 -5.03
CA MET A 1 8.39 -11.03 -5.73
C MET A 1 9.54 -10.72 -6.67
N TRP A 2 9.25 -10.25 -7.85
CA TRP A 2 10.23 -9.78 -8.83
C TRP A 2 9.65 -8.57 -9.54
N GLY A 3 10.49 -7.65 -9.98
CA GLY A 3 10.08 -6.44 -10.69
C GLY A 3 11.27 -5.55 -11.00
N ASP A 4 11.08 -4.73 -12.02
CA ASP A 4 12.09 -3.78 -12.46
C ASP A 4 11.62 -2.36 -12.13
N ILE A 5 12.49 -1.54 -11.61
CA ILE A 5 12.28 -0.11 -11.44
C ILE A 5 13.05 0.59 -12.56
N ASP A 6 12.35 1.33 -13.38
CA ASP A 6 12.94 2.27 -14.34
C ASP A 6 12.24 3.62 -14.19
N ARG A 7 12.97 4.61 -13.70
CA ARG A 7 12.51 5.99 -13.55
C ARG A 7 13.40 6.92 -14.36
N LYS A 8 12.77 7.64 -15.28
CA LYS A 8 13.44 8.60 -16.15
C LYS A 8 12.93 10.01 -15.88
N PHE A 9 13.85 10.92 -15.57
CA PHE A 9 13.58 12.35 -15.46
C PHE A 9 14.32 13.06 -16.56
N VAL A 10 13.63 13.90 -17.33
CA VAL A 10 14.18 14.66 -18.43
C VAL A 10 13.98 16.14 -18.15
N ASN A 11 15.06 16.88 -18.00
CA ASN A 11 15.06 18.34 -17.92
C ASN A 11 15.45 18.88 -19.30
N SER A 12 14.47 19.34 -20.07
CA SER A 12 14.67 20.00 -21.35
C SER A 12 14.32 21.49 -21.24
N TYR A 13 15.04 22.29 -21.98
CA TYR A 13 14.85 23.74 -22.02
C TYR A 13 14.41 24.16 -23.41
N SER A 14 13.65 25.25 -23.52
CA SER A 14 13.22 25.83 -24.80
C SER A 14 14.37 26.46 -25.58
N ASP A 15 15.48 26.76 -24.90
CA ASP A 15 16.67 27.31 -25.50
C ASP A 15 17.57 26.19 -26.04
N ALA A 16 17.80 26.17 -27.34
CA ALA A 16 18.63 25.18 -28.01
C ALA A 16 20.13 25.25 -27.65
N SER A 17 20.57 26.30 -26.97
CA SER A 17 21.95 26.42 -26.45
C SER A 17 22.15 25.62 -25.16
N VAL A 18 21.06 25.23 -24.49
CA VAL A 18 21.13 24.50 -23.21
C VAL A 18 21.01 22.99 -23.47
N ASN A 19 21.94 22.23 -22.92
CA ASN A 19 21.93 20.78 -23.01
C ASN A 19 20.78 20.15 -22.22
N THR A 20 20.18 19.10 -22.78
CA THR A 20 19.16 18.31 -22.08
C THR A 20 19.82 17.34 -21.11
N LEU A 21 19.39 17.38 -19.84
CA LEU A 21 19.85 16.44 -18.82
C LEU A 21 18.77 15.36 -18.59
N THR A 22 19.13 14.11 -18.85
CA THR A 22 18.32 12.95 -18.50
C THR A 22 18.97 12.22 -17.32
N GLN A 23 18.19 11.96 -16.28
CA GLN A 23 18.56 11.10 -15.17
C GLN A 23 17.67 9.86 -15.22
N GLN A 24 18.28 8.68 -15.32
CA GLN A 24 17.59 7.40 -15.34
C GLN A 24 18.06 6.58 -14.14
N PHE A 25 17.11 6.20 -13.30
CA PHE A 25 17.33 5.31 -12.17
C PHE A 25 16.74 3.95 -12.47
N THR A 26 17.56 2.91 -12.43
CA THR A 26 17.17 1.51 -12.67
C THR A 26 17.51 0.64 -11.47
N ALA A 27 16.65 -0.34 -11.19
CA ALA A 27 16.93 -1.39 -10.20
C ALA A 27 16.13 -2.66 -10.52
N ASP A 28 16.82 -3.82 -10.53
CA ASP A 28 16.20 -5.14 -10.72
C ASP A 28 15.93 -5.77 -9.36
N ILE A 29 14.67 -5.91 -8.99
CA ILE A 29 14.28 -6.41 -7.68
C ILE A 29 13.90 -7.89 -7.78
N ARG A 30 14.58 -8.74 -7.00
CA ARG A 30 14.23 -10.16 -6.80
C ARG A 30 14.27 -10.46 -5.31
N THR A 31 13.10 -10.66 -4.71
CA THR A 31 13.02 -10.85 -3.27
C THR A 31 11.79 -11.64 -2.85
N PHE A 32 11.77 -12.02 -1.58
CA PHE A 32 10.61 -12.55 -0.87
C PHE A 32 10.19 -11.58 0.24
N LYS A 33 8.99 -11.72 0.73
CA LYS A 33 8.51 -11.02 1.91
C LYS A 33 7.95 -12.03 2.89
N LEU A 34 8.36 -11.94 4.15
CA LEU A 34 7.83 -12.75 5.24
C LEU A 34 6.88 -11.89 6.06
N ASP A 35 5.68 -12.40 6.27
CA ASP A 35 4.69 -11.78 7.13
C ASP A 35 4.26 -12.83 8.17
N PHE A 36 4.45 -12.52 9.44
CA PHE A 36 3.99 -13.33 10.57
C PHE A 36 2.73 -12.68 11.12
N GLY A 37 1.75 -13.50 11.49
CA GLY A 37 0.52 -13.02 12.10
C GLY A 37 -0.01 -13.98 13.14
N ALA A 38 -0.57 -13.42 14.22
CA ALA A 38 -1.29 -14.15 15.23
C ALA A 38 -2.60 -13.44 15.56
N GLN A 39 -3.63 -14.23 15.84
CA GLN A 39 -4.96 -13.73 16.16
C GLN A 39 -5.54 -14.54 17.32
N TYR A 40 -6.16 -13.84 18.26
CA TYR A 40 -6.85 -14.45 19.38
C TYR A 40 -8.25 -13.85 19.54
N THR A 41 -9.25 -14.73 19.62
CA THR A 41 -10.64 -14.32 19.83
C THR A 41 -11.11 -14.74 21.23
N ALA A 42 -11.43 -13.75 22.05
CA ALA A 42 -12.04 -13.94 23.37
C ALA A 42 -13.57 -13.76 23.30
N LYS A 43 -14.31 -14.70 23.83
CA LYS A 43 -15.76 -14.58 24.04
C LYS A 43 -16.00 -13.87 25.36
N LEU A 44 -16.55 -12.64 25.31
CA LEU A 44 -16.92 -11.88 26.50
C LEU A 44 -18.27 -12.30 27.04
N SER A 45 -19.23 -12.60 26.15
CA SER A 45 -20.55 -13.09 26.48
C SER A 45 -21.10 -13.98 25.35
N ALA A 46 -22.32 -14.49 25.50
CA ALA A 46 -23.01 -15.24 24.44
C ALA A 46 -23.22 -14.41 23.16
N LYS A 47 -23.11 -13.08 23.23
CA LYS A 47 -23.40 -12.15 22.15
C LYS A 47 -22.21 -11.28 21.74
N GLU A 48 -21.12 -11.33 22.48
CA GLU A 48 -20.00 -10.41 22.30
C GLU A 48 -18.66 -11.14 22.23
N ASN A 49 -17.89 -10.82 21.21
CA ASN A 49 -16.56 -11.33 21.01
C ASN A 49 -15.60 -10.15 20.79
N ILE A 50 -14.39 -10.27 21.33
CA ILE A 50 -13.27 -9.39 20.97
C ILE A 50 -12.20 -10.25 20.30
N THR A 51 -11.73 -9.78 19.16
CA THR A 51 -10.61 -10.39 18.46
C THR A 51 -9.44 -9.42 18.48
N LEU A 52 -8.30 -9.90 18.96
CA LEU A 52 -7.02 -9.19 18.93
C LEU A 52 -6.15 -9.80 17.84
N GLY A 53 -5.49 -8.98 17.06
CA GLY A 53 -4.56 -9.40 16.02
C GLY A 53 -3.23 -8.67 16.14
N VAL A 54 -2.15 -9.38 15.85
CA VAL A 54 -0.81 -8.81 15.73
C VAL A 54 -0.16 -9.31 14.45
N THR A 55 0.60 -8.44 13.78
CA THR A 55 1.36 -8.79 12.59
C THR A 55 2.77 -8.25 12.70
N PHE A 56 3.74 -8.98 12.15
CA PHE A 56 5.13 -8.58 12.08
C PHE A 56 5.75 -8.99 10.77
N SER A 57 6.36 -8.05 10.07
CA SER A 57 7.18 -8.29 8.88
C SER A 57 8.59 -7.80 9.17
N PRO A 58 9.59 -8.69 9.20
CA PRO A 58 10.97 -8.29 9.46
C PRO A 58 11.56 -7.50 8.30
N ALA A 59 12.41 -6.55 8.65
CA ALA A 59 13.25 -5.84 7.68
C ALA A 59 14.18 -6.83 6.97
N HIS A 60 14.39 -6.63 5.68
CA HIS A 60 15.38 -7.40 4.93
C HIS A 60 15.81 -6.66 3.66
N LYS A 61 16.95 -7.07 3.15
CA LYS A 61 17.47 -6.58 1.87
C LYS A 61 16.69 -7.21 0.73
N ILE A 62 16.29 -6.40 -0.24
CA ILE A 62 15.54 -6.84 -1.41
C ILE A 62 16.41 -6.97 -2.68
N GLY A 63 17.70 -6.73 -2.57
CA GLY A 63 18.58 -6.66 -3.72
C GLY A 63 18.31 -5.42 -4.59
N GLY A 64 18.54 -5.54 -5.87
CA GLY A 64 18.14 -4.55 -6.86
C GLY A 64 19.27 -3.80 -7.51
N HIS A 65 20.48 -3.88 -7.02
CA HIS A 65 21.69 -3.25 -7.62
C HIS A 65 21.37 -1.93 -8.30
N PRO A 66 20.90 -0.90 -7.55
CA PRO A 66 20.45 0.34 -8.14
C PRO A 66 21.55 1.06 -8.90
N GLU A 67 21.23 1.51 -10.10
CA GLU A 67 22.12 2.27 -10.98
C GLU A 67 21.48 3.61 -11.35
N LEU A 68 22.26 4.68 -11.31
CA LEU A 68 21.86 5.99 -11.82
C LEU A 68 22.67 6.30 -13.08
N LYS A 69 21.98 6.54 -14.20
CA LYS A 69 22.57 7.04 -15.44
C LYS A 69 22.27 8.53 -15.59
N LYS A 70 23.29 9.32 -15.77
CA LYS A 70 23.19 10.71 -16.20
C LYS A 70 23.53 10.79 -17.68
N ILE A 71 22.60 11.25 -18.51
CA ILE A 71 22.78 11.43 -19.94
C ILE A 71 22.66 12.92 -20.23
N LEU A 72 23.76 13.51 -20.68
CA LEU A 72 23.80 14.90 -21.10
C LEU A 72 23.79 14.94 -22.62
N THR A 73 22.68 15.39 -23.21
CA THR A 73 22.51 15.49 -24.66
C THR A 73 22.72 16.93 -25.09
N ASN A 74 23.68 17.12 -26.00
CA ASN A 74 23.88 18.42 -26.64
C ASN A 74 22.74 18.70 -27.58
N SER A 75 21.99 19.78 -27.33
CA SER A 75 20.75 20.10 -28.07
C SER A 75 21.01 20.55 -29.53
N GLN A 76 22.24 20.97 -29.85
CA GLN A 76 22.63 21.40 -31.20
C GLN A 76 23.17 20.24 -32.06
N THR A 77 23.96 19.36 -31.48
CA THR A 77 24.61 18.27 -32.21
C THR A 77 23.95 16.92 -32.03
N SER A 78 22.99 16.80 -31.09
CA SER A 78 22.33 15.56 -30.69
C SER A 78 23.30 14.49 -30.16
N VAL A 79 24.54 14.88 -29.84
CA VAL A 79 25.51 13.97 -29.23
C VAL A 79 25.23 13.84 -27.73
N SER A 80 25.19 12.62 -27.24
CA SER A 80 24.94 12.33 -25.82
C SER A 80 26.17 11.78 -25.14
N ASP A 81 26.49 12.34 -23.98
CA ASP A 81 27.47 11.79 -23.02
C ASP A 81 26.74 11.11 -21.88
N THR A 82 27.13 9.86 -21.56
CA THR A 82 26.47 9.06 -20.54
C THR A 82 27.45 8.69 -19.45
N THR A 83 27.13 9.08 -18.22
CA THR A 83 27.88 8.68 -17.02
C THR A 83 27.00 7.77 -16.19
N SER A 84 27.48 6.56 -15.88
CA SER A 84 26.80 5.60 -15.02
C SER A 84 27.40 5.59 -13.63
N TYR A 85 26.54 5.62 -12.63
CA TYR A 85 26.88 5.50 -11.22
C TYR A 85 26.17 4.26 -10.66
N GLY A 86 26.89 3.18 -10.44
CA GLY A 86 26.41 1.97 -9.78
C GLY A 86 27.02 1.86 -8.40
N GLY A 87 26.25 1.44 -7.42
CA GLY A 87 26.75 1.07 -6.11
C GLY A 87 26.50 -0.41 -5.88
N GLY A 88 27.47 -1.20 -5.49
CA GLY A 88 27.29 -2.62 -5.13
C GLY A 88 26.48 -2.81 -3.84
N PHE A 89 25.40 -2.05 -3.65
CA PHE A 89 24.53 -2.06 -2.46
C PHE A 89 23.12 -2.51 -2.82
N ASP A 90 22.43 -3.07 -1.82
CA ASP A 90 21.05 -3.53 -1.94
C ASP A 90 20.07 -2.52 -1.37
N LEU A 91 18.89 -2.45 -1.98
CA LEU A 91 17.74 -1.79 -1.37
C LEU A 91 17.20 -2.63 -0.20
N SER A 92 16.48 -2.01 0.72
CA SER A 92 15.95 -2.67 1.90
C SER A 92 14.50 -2.32 2.15
N LEU A 93 13.77 -3.23 2.79
CA LEU A 93 12.44 -3.00 3.35
C LEU A 93 12.52 -2.81 4.87
N PRO A 94 11.63 -1.99 5.46
CA PRO A 94 11.61 -1.74 6.90
C PRO A 94 10.97 -2.88 7.67
N ASN A 95 11.22 -2.93 8.98
CA ASN A 95 10.34 -3.64 9.90
C ASN A 95 8.95 -3.03 9.86
N THR A 96 7.93 -3.90 9.83
CA THR A 96 6.54 -3.49 9.89
C THR A 96 5.85 -4.21 11.04
N PHE A 97 5.19 -3.45 11.91
CA PHE A 97 4.41 -3.95 13.04
C PHE A 97 2.95 -3.55 12.83
N GLY A 98 2.03 -4.47 13.08
CA GLY A 98 0.61 -4.20 13.06
C GLY A 98 -0.06 -4.75 14.31
N VAL A 99 -0.98 -3.98 14.86
CA VAL A 99 -1.88 -4.41 15.93
C VAL A 99 -3.30 -4.02 15.58
N GLY A 100 -4.26 -4.88 15.88
CA GLY A 100 -5.65 -4.63 15.60
C GLY A 100 -6.58 -5.20 16.67
N VAL A 101 -7.72 -4.57 16.82
CA VAL A 101 -8.80 -5.03 17.68
C VAL A 101 -10.11 -4.99 16.90
N MET A 102 -10.91 -6.03 17.01
CA MET A 102 -12.26 -6.08 16.47
C MET A 102 -13.24 -6.52 17.56
N TRP A 103 -14.24 -5.71 17.80
CA TRP A 103 -15.39 -6.04 18.65
C TRP A 103 -16.57 -6.46 17.78
N SER A 104 -17.24 -7.57 18.14
CA SER A 104 -18.41 -8.09 17.45
C SER A 104 -19.56 -8.26 18.42
N HIS A 105 -20.71 -7.71 18.06
CA HIS A 105 -21.96 -7.82 18.83
C HIS A 105 -23.03 -8.57 18.02
N ASN A 106 -23.48 -9.73 18.53
CA ASN A 106 -24.51 -10.59 17.92
C ASN A 106 -24.25 -10.99 16.46
N ASP A 107 -23.01 -10.97 15.99
CA ASP A 107 -22.62 -11.10 14.58
C ASP A 107 -23.29 -10.09 13.63
N LYS A 108 -24.00 -9.09 14.20
CA LYS A 108 -24.69 -8.03 13.45
C LYS A 108 -23.84 -6.79 13.28
N LEU A 109 -23.17 -6.38 14.33
CA LEU A 109 -22.28 -5.21 14.34
C LEU A 109 -20.87 -5.64 14.64
N LYS A 110 -19.93 -5.24 13.77
CA LYS A 110 -18.49 -5.42 13.98
C LYS A 110 -17.83 -4.05 13.87
N LEU A 111 -17.03 -3.71 14.86
CA LEU A 111 -16.21 -2.48 14.87
C LEU A 111 -14.75 -2.87 15.02
N GLY A 112 -13.91 -2.32 14.20
CA GLY A 112 -12.48 -2.62 14.19
C GLY A 112 -11.63 -1.37 14.19
N ALA A 113 -10.46 -1.48 14.81
CA ALA A 113 -9.41 -0.48 14.79
C ALA A 113 -8.07 -1.17 14.58
N ASP A 114 -7.28 -0.67 13.64
CA ASP A 114 -5.95 -1.18 13.32
C ASP A 114 -4.92 -0.06 13.36
N TYR A 115 -3.75 -0.36 13.86
CA TYR A 115 -2.58 0.49 13.80
C TYR A 115 -1.42 -0.25 13.17
N THR A 116 -0.75 0.40 12.22
CA THR A 116 0.44 -0.13 11.55
C THR A 116 1.59 0.86 11.66
N LEU A 117 2.75 0.38 12.09
CA LEU A 117 4.02 1.10 12.12
C LEU A 117 4.99 0.48 11.12
N GLN A 118 5.51 1.29 10.21
CA GLN A 118 6.60 0.91 9.31
C GLN A 118 7.83 1.77 9.62
N GLN A 119 8.93 1.13 10.04
CA GLN A 119 10.15 1.81 10.48
C GLN A 119 11.04 2.21 9.30
N TRP A 120 10.54 3.10 8.45
CA TRP A 120 11.26 3.58 7.27
C TRP A 120 12.45 4.48 7.62
N ALA A 121 12.45 5.14 8.78
CA ALA A 121 13.59 5.96 9.22
C ALA A 121 14.91 5.19 9.32
N ASN A 122 14.84 3.87 9.52
CA ASN A 122 15.99 2.98 9.59
C ASN A 122 16.45 2.46 8.21
N VAL A 123 15.78 2.86 7.12
CA VAL A 123 16.08 2.40 5.76
C VAL A 123 16.91 3.44 5.06
N GLN A 124 18.09 2.99 4.60
CA GLN A 124 18.96 3.79 3.73
C GLN A 124 18.44 3.75 2.30
N PHE A 125 18.60 4.86 1.60
CA PHE A 125 18.26 4.96 0.19
C PHE A 125 19.41 5.57 -0.62
N PRO A 126 19.66 5.07 -1.85
CA PRO A 126 20.72 5.61 -2.68
C PRO A 126 20.39 7.02 -3.14
N THR A 127 21.31 7.94 -2.84
CA THR A 127 21.19 9.34 -3.19
C THR A 127 22.42 9.76 -4.01
N PHE A 128 22.20 10.58 -5.00
CA PHE A 128 23.27 11.20 -5.77
C PHE A 128 23.63 12.55 -5.16
N GLU A 129 24.89 12.70 -4.81
CA GLU A 129 25.44 13.94 -4.26
C GLU A 129 26.70 14.36 -5.00
N THR A 130 26.93 15.65 -5.11
CA THR A 130 28.19 16.21 -5.60
C THR A 130 28.85 16.99 -4.47
N VAL A 131 29.96 16.47 -3.95
CA VAL A 131 30.71 17.09 -2.86
C VAL A 131 32.09 17.46 -3.40
N SER A 132 32.44 18.73 -3.30
CA SER A 132 33.75 19.25 -3.75
C SER A 132 34.12 18.87 -5.20
N GLY A 133 33.14 18.85 -6.09
CA GLY A 133 33.31 18.50 -7.50
C GLY A 133 33.34 16.98 -7.82
N ALA A 134 33.39 16.13 -6.82
CA ALA A 134 33.23 14.69 -7.00
C ALA A 134 31.78 14.26 -6.83
N SER A 135 31.27 13.53 -7.82
CA SER A 135 29.91 12.99 -7.78
C SER A 135 29.92 11.59 -7.18
N THR A 136 29.04 11.34 -6.19
CA THR A 136 28.89 10.04 -5.52
C THR A 136 27.45 9.58 -5.58
N PHE A 137 27.25 8.28 -5.78
CA PHE A 137 25.97 7.61 -5.65
C PHE A 137 26.10 6.55 -4.57
N ALA A 138 25.53 6.81 -3.39
CA ALA A 138 25.74 5.99 -2.21
C ALA A 138 24.50 5.96 -1.33
N LEU A 139 24.40 4.94 -0.48
CA LEU A 139 23.33 4.86 0.53
C LEU A 139 23.46 6.01 1.54
N ARG A 140 22.34 6.64 1.83
CA ARG A 140 22.24 7.73 2.81
C ARG A 140 21.10 7.46 3.79
N ASP A 141 21.32 7.87 5.02
CA ASP A 141 20.31 7.89 6.08
C ASP A 141 19.36 9.09 5.93
N ASN A 142 18.31 9.13 6.74
CA ASN A 142 17.35 10.23 6.86
C ASN A 142 16.60 10.60 5.57
N GLN A 143 16.50 9.68 4.61
CA GLN A 143 15.73 9.85 3.39
C GLN A 143 14.23 9.60 3.62
N PHE A 144 13.91 8.93 4.70
CA PHE A 144 12.55 8.53 5.08
C PHE A 144 12.22 8.90 6.52
N SER A 145 10.93 8.94 6.81
CA SER A 145 10.35 9.02 8.16
C SER A 145 9.53 7.76 8.44
N ASP A 146 9.35 7.41 9.69
CA ASP A 146 8.48 6.29 10.05
C ASP A 146 7.03 6.57 9.64
N ARG A 147 6.39 5.56 9.06
CA ARG A 147 4.99 5.64 8.65
C ARG A 147 4.09 5.05 9.71
N HIS A 148 3.19 5.86 10.20
CA HIS A 148 2.11 5.47 11.09
C HIS A 148 0.80 5.44 10.32
N LYS A 149 0.06 4.34 10.37
CA LYS A 149 -1.25 4.24 9.76
C LYS A 149 -2.26 3.78 10.79
N ILE A 150 -3.36 4.51 10.90
CA ILE A 150 -4.52 4.17 11.74
C ILE A 150 -5.70 3.93 10.81
N THR A 151 -6.42 2.83 11.04
CA THR A 151 -7.64 2.50 10.29
C THR A 151 -8.75 2.18 11.27
N LEU A 152 -9.92 2.79 11.05
CA LEU A 152 -11.14 2.50 11.80
C LEU A 152 -12.19 2.02 10.80
N GLY A 153 -12.92 0.97 11.15
CA GLY A 153 -13.95 0.43 10.28
C GLY A 153 -15.08 -0.25 11.03
N GLY A 154 -16.20 -0.38 10.35
CA GLY A 154 -17.33 -1.10 10.88
C GLY A 154 -18.13 -1.81 9.80
N GLU A 155 -18.76 -2.91 10.20
CA GLU A 155 -19.71 -3.69 9.41
C GLU A 155 -21.01 -3.85 10.20
N TYR A 156 -22.14 -3.59 9.54
CA TYR A 156 -23.45 -3.83 10.10
C TYR A 156 -24.29 -4.68 9.16
N CYS A 157 -24.83 -5.79 9.67
CA CYS A 157 -25.76 -6.65 8.97
C CYS A 157 -26.99 -6.89 9.89
N PRO A 158 -28.15 -6.31 9.62
CA PRO A 158 -29.32 -6.42 10.49
C PRO A 158 -29.73 -7.87 10.80
N SER A 159 -29.76 -8.72 9.77
CA SER A 159 -30.07 -10.15 9.93
C SER A 159 -29.69 -10.92 8.67
N ALA A 160 -28.62 -11.68 8.73
CA ALA A 160 -28.13 -12.47 7.59
C ALA A 160 -29.13 -13.52 7.06
N PHE A 161 -30.13 -13.92 7.88
CA PHE A 161 -31.14 -14.92 7.52
C PHE A 161 -32.53 -14.34 7.27
N SER A 162 -32.67 -13.02 7.24
CA SER A 162 -33.97 -12.37 7.02
C SER A 162 -34.56 -12.70 5.64
N ARG A 163 -35.89 -12.78 5.56
CA ARG A 163 -36.60 -12.85 4.26
C ARG A 163 -36.50 -11.51 3.50
N LYS A 164 -36.36 -10.38 4.23
CA LYS A 164 -36.26 -9.05 3.63
C LYS A 164 -34.83 -8.85 3.05
N PHE A 165 -34.75 -8.47 1.79
CA PHE A 165 -33.48 -8.31 1.07
C PHE A 165 -32.49 -7.33 1.76
N PHE A 166 -32.97 -6.12 2.10
CA PHE A 166 -32.11 -5.10 2.71
C PHE A 166 -31.55 -5.49 4.09
N ASN A 167 -32.22 -6.39 4.81
CA ASN A 167 -31.75 -6.85 6.10
C ASN A 167 -30.56 -7.85 5.98
N ARG A 168 -30.34 -8.41 4.80
CA ARG A 168 -29.24 -9.36 4.53
C ARG A 168 -27.98 -8.69 3.99
N ILE A 169 -28.08 -7.41 3.62
CA ILE A 169 -26.97 -6.65 3.12
C ILE A 169 -26.00 -6.35 4.26
N HIS A 170 -24.71 -6.52 4.00
CA HIS A 170 -23.62 -6.09 4.86
C HIS A 170 -23.25 -4.65 4.49
N TYR A 171 -23.53 -3.72 5.36
CA TYR A 171 -23.19 -2.30 5.23
C TYR A 171 -21.81 -2.08 5.86
N ARG A 172 -20.89 -1.48 5.15
CA ARG A 172 -19.52 -1.27 5.60
C ARG A 172 -19.12 0.18 5.45
N ALA A 173 -18.40 0.70 6.44
CA ALA A 173 -17.78 2.02 6.37
C ALA A 173 -16.42 1.98 7.06
N GLY A 174 -15.49 2.81 6.58
CA GLY A 174 -14.16 2.89 7.16
C GLY A 174 -13.47 4.19 6.83
N VAL A 175 -12.54 4.58 7.70
CA VAL A 175 -11.67 5.73 7.53
C VAL A 175 -10.25 5.31 7.85
N SER A 176 -9.27 5.90 7.18
CA SER A 176 -7.87 5.70 7.52
C SER A 176 -7.08 7.00 7.43
N TYR A 177 -6.04 7.08 8.22
CA TYR A 177 -5.06 8.16 8.25
C TYR A 177 -3.66 7.57 8.22
N ALA A 178 -2.79 8.08 7.36
CA ALA A 178 -1.41 7.64 7.30
C ALA A 178 -0.47 8.84 7.22
N THR A 179 0.59 8.82 8.04
CA THR A 179 1.67 9.81 7.98
C THR A 179 2.56 9.56 6.77
N PRO A 180 3.23 10.58 6.24
CA PRO A 180 4.21 10.43 5.18
C PRO A 180 5.40 9.58 5.64
N TYR A 181 5.99 8.85 4.70
CA TYR A 181 7.26 8.16 4.93
C TYR A 181 8.39 8.68 4.03
N ILE A 182 8.05 9.33 2.93
CA ILE A 182 9.02 9.94 2.01
C ILE A 182 9.30 11.36 2.47
N LYS A 183 10.57 11.76 2.48
CA LYS A 183 11.01 13.14 2.60
C LYS A 183 11.35 13.70 1.23
N VAL A 184 10.94 14.91 0.94
CA VAL A 184 11.25 15.61 -0.30
C VAL A 184 11.93 16.93 0.04
N ASN A 185 13.17 17.09 -0.38
CA ASN A 185 14.00 18.26 -0.04
C ASN A 185 14.05 18.56 1.47
N GLY A 186 14.15 17.51 2.30
CA GLY A 186 14.19 17.60 3.75
C GLY A 186 12.84 17.88 4.45
N ASN A 187 11.75 18.06 3.69
CA ASN A 187 10.41 18.23 4.22
C ASN A 187 9.62 16.90 4.15
N ASP A 188 8.66 16.76 5.06
CA ASP A 188 7.77 15.61 5.04
C ASP A 188 6.91 15.59 3.77
N GLY A 189 6.79 14.41 3.18
CA GLY A 189 5.96 14.14 2.02
C GLY A 189 4.46 14.19 2.32
N PRO A 190 3.61 13.63 1.44
CA PRO A 190 2.17 13.74 1.58
C PRO A 190 1.61 12.85 2.69
N THR A 191 0.73 13.46 3.49
CA THR A 191 -0.17 12.76 4.41
C THR A 191 -1.36 12.23 3.63
N GLU A 192 -1.83 11.04 3.95
CA GLU A 192 -2.95 10.39 3.30
C GLU A 192 -4.12 10.23 4.26
N ILE A 193 -5.31 10.68 3.85
CA ILE A 193 -6.59 10.44 4.53
C ILE A 193 -7.49 9.73 3.55
N SER A 194 -8.17 8.66 3.98
CA SER A 194 -9.16 8.01 3.13
C SER A 194 -10.44 7.67 3.88
N ALA A 195 -11.54 7.68 3.15
CA ALA A 195 -12.85 7.22 3.60
C ALA A 195 -13.41 6.23 2.59
N SER A 196 -14.09 5.21 3.08
CA SER A 196 -14.71 4.19 2.24
C SER A 196 -16.09 3.79 2.75
N VAL A 197 -16.96 3.45 1.80
CA VAL A 197 -18.27 2.85 2.07
C VAL A 197 -18.45 1.65 1.16
N GLY A 198 -19.16 0.63 1.62
CA GLY A 198 -19.37 -0.58 0.83
C GLY A 198 -20.58 -1.38 1.24
N PHE A 199 -21.02 -2.23 0.31
CA PHE A 199 -22.14 -3.12 0.47
C PHE A 199 -21.75 -4.54 0.07
N GLY A 200 -22.06 -5.51 0.94
CA GLY A 200 -21.94 -6.93 0.63
C GLY A 200 -23.35 -7.52 0.44
N VAL A 201 -23.70 -7.86 -0.80
CA VAL A 201 -25.01 -8.43 -1.14
C VAL A 201 -24.88 -9.95 -1.21
N PRO A 202 -25.57 -10.72 -0.34
CA PRO A 202 -25.51 -12.17 -0.42
C PRO A 202 -26.32 -12.68 -1.63
N ILE A 203 -25.70 -13.53 -2.41
CA ILE A 203 -26.29 -14.31 -3.50
C ILE A 203 -26.45 -15.73 -2.95
N ILE A 204 -27.70 -16.17 -2.74
CA ILE A 204 -27.99 -17.48 -2.18
C ILE A 204 -28.36 -18.41 -3.33
N ASN A 205 -27.63 -19.51 -3.48
CA ASN A 205 -27.96 -20.54 -4.46
C ASN A 205 -28.98 -21.57 -3.91
N VAL A 206 -29.40 -22.51 -4.77
CA VAL A 206 -30.37 -23.57 -4.44
C VAL A 206 -29.91 -24.47 -3.27
N PHE A 207 -28.59 -24.59 -3.09
CA PHE A 207 -27.97 -25.38 -2.01
C PHE A 207 -27.74 -24.58 -0.72
N ASN A 208 -28.32 -23.38 -0.59
CA ASN A 208 -28.13 -22.47 0.55
C ASN A 208 -26.69 -22.00 0.78
N ASN A 209 -25.81 -22.15 -0.21
CA ASN A 209 -24.46 -21.57 -0.17
C ASN A 209 -24.57 -20.06 -0.39
N ARG A 210 -23.76 -19.30 0.34
CA ARG A 210 -23.77 -17.85 0.29
C ARG A 210 -22.53 -17.33 -0.42
N SER A 211 -22.72 -16.94 -1.64
CA SER A 211 -21.78 -16.10 -2.37
C SER A 211 -22.08 -14.63 -2.07
N PHE A 212 -21.09 -13.75 -2.21
CA PHE A 212 -21.26 -12.32 -1.96
C PHE A 212 -20.81 -11.50 -3.16
N LEU A 213 -21.70 -10.59 -3.57
CA LEU A 213 -21.30 -9.48 -4.43
C LEU A 213 -20.94 -8.30 -3.53
N ASN A 214 -19.66 -7.89 -3.54
CA ASN A 214 -19.18 -6.77 -2.79
C ASN A 214 -18.98 -5.57 -3.73
N VAL A 215 -19.56 -4.43 -3.37
CA VAL A 215 -19.36 -3.16 -4.08
C VAL A 215 -18.89 -2.14 -3.06
N SER A 216 -17.84 -1.42 -3.37
CA SER A 216 -17.32 -0.37 -2.49
C SER A 216 -16.84 0.84 -3.27
N ALA A 217 -16.96 2.00 -2.65
CA ALA A 217 -16.40 3.26 -3.10
C ALA A 217 -15.42 3.77 -2.04
N GLN A 218 -14.29 4.25 -2.47
CA GLN A 218 -13.25 4.85 -1.63
C GLN A 218 -12.87 6.20 -2.21
N TRP A 219 -12.76 7.18 -1.33
CA TRP A 219 -12.09 8.44 -1.59
C TRP A 219 -10.81 8.51 -0.78
N ALA A 220 -9.71 8.89 -1.40
CA ALA A 220 -8.44 9.13 -0.75
C ALA A 220 -7.93 10.52 -1.13
N HIS A 221 -7.50 11.26 -0.13
CA HIS A 221 -6.88 12.57 -0.27
C HIS A 221 -5.44 12.51 0.21
N SER A 222 -4.52 12.92 -0.65
CA SER A 222 -3.10 12.98 -0.38
C SER A 222 -2.63 14.42 -0.50
N SER A 223 -2.00 14.98 0.54
CA SER A 223 -1.55 16.36 0.54
C SER A 223 -0.26 16.56 1.32
N ALA A 224 0.60 17.42 0.82
CA ALA A 224 1.81 17.88 1.50
C ALA A 224 2.01 19.39 1.31
N LYS A 225 2.66 20.01 2.28
CA LYS A 225 2.97 21.43 2.20
C LYS A 225 3.89 21.70 1.01
N ASN A 226 3.51 22.67 0.16
CA ASN A 226 4.22 23.05 -1.07
C ASN A 226 4.24 21.99 -2.18
N PHE A 227 3.36 20.99 -2.14
CA PHE A 227 3.17 19.99 -3.18
C PHE A 227 1.74 20.00 -3.69
N ILE A 228 1.53 19.32 -4.83
CA ILE A 228 0.19 19.12 -5.41
C ILE A 228 -0.62 18.24 -4.46
N SER A 229 -1.84 18.65 -4.13
CA SER A 229 -2.80 17.79 -3.46
C SER A 229 -3.53 16.93 -4.50
N GLU A 230 -3.73 15.65 -4.16
CA GLU A 230 -4.35 14.68 -5.04
C GLU A 230 -5.60 14.10 -4.38
N ASN A 231 -6.66 13.95 -5.16
CA ASN A 231 -7.87 13.23 -4.77
C ASN A 231 -8.06 12.04 -5.69
N VAL A 232 -8.15 10.84 -5.09
CA VAL A 232 -8.37 9.59 -5.82
C VAL A 232 -9.72 9.01 -5.43
N PHE A 233 -10.58 8.75 -6.42
CA PHE A 233 -11.81 8.01 -6.24
C PHE A 233 -11.65 6.62 -6.85
N ARG A 234 -11.97 5.60 -6.06
CA ARG A 234 -11.90 4.20 -6.48
C ARG A 234 -13.23 3.52 -6.25
N ILE A 235 -13.72 2.82 -7.27
CA ILE A 235 -14.85 1.92 -7.17
C ILE A 235 -14.31 0.50 -7.33
N SER A 236 -14.67 -0.40 -6.42
CA SER A 236 -14.26 -1.79 -6.47
C SER A 236 -15.50 -2.69 -6.45
N VAL A 237 -15.51 -3.67 -7.34
CA VAL A 237 -16.54 -4.72 -7.41
C VAL A 237 -15.83 -6.06 -7.26
N GLY A 238 -16.26 -6.85 -6.32
CA GLY A 238 -15.71 -8.16 -6.03
C GLY A 238 -16.79 -9.21 -5.86
N LEU A 239 -16.52 -10.42 -6.34
CA LEU A 239 -17.40 -11.57 -6.19
C LEU A 239 -16.70 -12.64 -5.36
N THR A 240 -17.33 -13.03 -4.26
CA THR A 240 -16.85 -14.13 -3.41
C THR A 240 -17.75 -15.31 -3.61
N PHE A 241 -17.22 -16.39 -4.16
CA PHE A 241 -17.93 -17.65 -4.33
C PHE A 241 -17.76 -18.54 -3.09
N ASN A 242 -18.85 -19.13 -2.65
CA ASN A 242 -18.85 -20.16 -1.61
C ASN A 242 -19.62 -21.37 -2.13
N GLU A 243 -18.93 -22.28 -2.80
CA GLU A 243 -19.49 -23.46 -3.43
C GLU A 243 -18.82 -24.73 -2.88
N LEU A 244 -19.61 -25.81 -2.77
CA LEU A 244 -19.10 -27.13 -2.44
C LEU A 244 -18.57 -27.81 -3.71
N TRP A 245 -17.26 -27.87 -3.86
CA TRP A 245 -16.59 -28.37 -5.08
C TRP A 245 -16.77 -29.86 -5.34
N PHE A 246 -17.09 -30.68 -4.33
CA PHE A 246 -17.18 -32.14 -4.44
C PHE A 246 -18.47 -32.71 -3.85
N SER A 247 -19.58 -32.01 -3.98
CA SER A 247 -20.89 -32.57 -3.58
C SER A 247 -21.36 -33.60 -4.60
N LYS A 248 -21.61 -34.86 -4.17
CA LYS A 248 -22.32 -35.83 -5.00
C LYS A 248 -23.76 -35.36 -5.24
N TRP A 249 -24.15 -35.28 -6.49
CA TRP A 249 -25.55 -35.08 -6.86
C TRP A 249 -26.34 -36.28 -6.36
N LYS A 250 -27.29 -36.09 -5.46
CA LYS A 250 -28.31 -37.08 -5.17
C LYS A 250 -29.32 -36.99 -6.31
N LEU A 251 -29.36 -38.01 -7.15
CA LEU A 251 -30.50 -38.27 -8.04
C LEU A 251 -31.62 -38.82 -7.16
N GLU A 252 -32.69 -38.08 -6.98
CA GLU A 252 -33.97 -38.60 -6.48
C GLU A 252 -34.74 -39.17 -7.66
#